data_faea36111c73e20e7757f0daad96eeff
#
_entry.id   faea36111c73e20e7757f0daad96eeff
#
_cell.length_a   1.000
_cell.length_b   1.000
_cell.length_c   1.000
_cell.angle_alpha   90.00
_cell.angle_beta   90.00
_cell.angle_gamma   90.00
#
_symmetry.space_group_name_H-M   'P 1'
#
loop_
_entity.id
_entity.type
_entity.pdbx_description
1 polymer ?
#
loop_
_entity_poly.entity_id
_entity_poly.type
_entity_poly.pdbx_seq_one_letter_code
_entity_poly.pdbx_strand_id
1 'polypeptide(L)'
;MRVGITGVSGLIGSALADDLRADGHQVVGISRHEVAGGLAWDIEAGKLDPAALEGIDAIVHLAGESIQGRWTAAKKQRILRSRVDSTNLLASTIASLDQPPRVVVSGSAMGYYGDRGDEVLTESAAAGTGFLADVTRAWEEAAAPIADHRVRLCTARTSIVLATEGGALPRMRTITRVGLGGALGSGRQFWSWITLDDEVAALRFLIDNEVEGPVNIATSNAVRQREFAKRLGAALGRPAIVPAPGVAIRTALGEMGRALLLDSTRLEPRVLLEAGFAFESPDLGAAFGLLLDT
;
A
#
# COMPACT_ATOMS: atom_id res chain seq x y z
N MET A 1 21.53 9.87 -2.29
CA MET A 1 21.40 8.42 -2.44
C MET A 1 20.91 8.08 -3.84
N ARG A 2 21.19 6.86 -4.27
CA ARG A 2 20.62 6.25 -5.49
C ARG A 2 19.54 5.26 -5.06
N VAL A 3 18.26 5.54 -5.37
CA VAL A 3 17.11 4.78 -4.89
C VAL A 3 16.41 4.09 -6.05
N GLY A 4 16.32 2.75 -6.00
CA GLY A 4 15.58 1.93 -6.95
C GLY A 4 14.11 1.87 -6.57
N ILE A 5 13.18 2.12 -7.52
CA ILE A 5 11.75 2.02 -7.26
C ILE A 5 11.11 1.12 -8.32
N THR A 6 10.54 0.00 -7.89
CA THR A 6 9.65 -0.78 -8.76
C THR A 6 8.23 -0.23 -8.64
N GLY A 7 7.45 -0.30 -9.71
CA GLY A 7 6.12 0.31 -9.70
C GLY A 7 6.14 1.85 -9.69
N VAL A 8 7.21 2.46 -10.18
CA VAL A 8 7.46 3.91 -10.22
C VAL A 8 6.37 4.72 -10.94
N SER A 9 5.58 4.12 -11.81
CA SER A 9 4.45 4.76 -12.49
C SER A 9 3.11 4.62 -11.73
N GLY A 10 3.10 3.94 -10.59
CA GLY A 10 1.92 3.80 -9.74
C GLY A 10 1.71 5.00 -8.84
N LEU A 11 0.54 5.09 -8.17
CA LEU A 11 0.17 6.20 -7.29
C LEU A 11 1.27 6.52 -6.25
N ILE A 12 1.66 5.54 -5.45
CA ILE A 12 2.66 5.73 -4.39
C ILE A 12 4.05 5.88 -4.99
N GLY A 13 4.39 5.02 -5.98
CA GLY A 13 5.73 5.02 -6.58
C GLY A 13 6.08 6.31 -7.32
N SER A 14 5.12 6.95 -8.01
CA SER A 14 5.36 8.24 -8.66
C SER A 14 5.53 9.37 -7.65
N ALA A 15 4.68 9.43 -6.63
CA ALA A 15 4.78 10.44 -5.58
C ALA A 15 6.11 10.33 -4.81
N LEU A 16 6.51 9.10 -4.43
CA LEU A 16 7.80 8.86 -3.79
C LEU A 16 8.98 9.24 -4.70
N ALA A 17 8.88 8.93 -6.00
CA ALA A 17 9.95 9.27 -6.94
C ALA A 17 10.12 10.79 -7.09
N ASP A 18 9.02 11.53 -7.13
CA ASP A 18 9.04 12.98 -7.26
C ASP A 18 9.57 13.65 -5.98
N ASP A 19 9.15 13.17 -4.82
CA ASP A 19 9.62 13.63 -3.52
C ASP A 19 11.13 13.38 -3.34
N LEU A 20 11.62 12.19 -3.64
CA LEU A 20 13.05 11.88 -3.60
C LEU A 20 13.89 12.73 -4.57
N ARG A 21 13.38 13.00 -5.78
CA ARG A 21 14.05 13.87 -6.74
C ARG A 21 14.10 15.31 -6.28
N ALA A 22 13.02 15.81 -5.65
CA ALA A 22 12.98 17.15 -5.08
C ALA A 22 14.07 17.38 -4.04
N ASP A 23 14.41 16.34 -3.28
CA ASP A 23 15.50 16.34 -2.30
C ASP A 23 16.88 15.99 -2.90
N GLY A 24 17.01 15.96 -4.22
CA GLY A 24 18.29 15.75 -4.91
C GLY A 24 18.77 14.29 -4.93
N HIS A 25 17.91 13.32 -4.65
CA HIS A 25 18.26 11.89 -4.78
C HIS A 25 18.15 11.43 -6.23
N GLN A 26 18.99 10.48 -6.63
CA GLN A 26 18.89 9.82 -7.91
C GLN A 26 17.86 8.68 -7.83
N VAL A 27 16.76 8.79 -8.57
CA VAL A 27 15.74 7.76 -8.66
C VAL A 27 15.94 6.89 -9.89
N VAL A 28 16.04 5.59 -9.68
CA VAL A 28 16.14 4.57 -10.73
C VAL A 28 14.81 3.80 -10.79
N GLY A 29 13.99 4.06 -11.78
CA GLY A 29 12.75 3.32 -11.99
C GLY A 29 13.03 1.91 -12.53
N ILE A 30 12.49 0.88 -11.87
CA ILE A 30 12.60 -0.52 -12.33
C ILE A 30 11.22 -0.93 -12.86
N SER A 31 11.10 -1.18 -14.15
CA SER A 31 9.80 -1.45 -14.79
C SER A 31 9.88 -2.48 -15.91
N ARG A 32 8.72 -2.99 -16.34
CA ARG A 32 8.62 -3.95 -17.47
C ARG A 32 8.90 -3.32 -18.84
N HIS A 33 8.87 -2.01 -18.91
CA HIS A 33 9.13 -1.24 -20.12
C HIS A 33 10.32 -0.33 -19.87
N GLU A 34 11.08 -0.05 -20.90
CA GLU A 34 12.16 0.92 -20.83
C GLU A 34 11.62 2.28 -20.37
N VAL A 35 12.22 2.83 -19.34
CA VAL A 35 11.99 4.19 -18.87
C VAL A 35 13.29 4.95 -18.91
N ALA A 36 13.25 6.21 -19.27
CA ALA A 36 14.45 7.05 -19.38
C ALA A 36 15.22 7.06 -18.03
N GLY A 37 16.48 6.63 -18.05
CA GLY A 37 17.32 6.53 -16.85
C GLY A 37 16.90 5.42 -15.86
N GLY A 38 16.03 4.51 -16.26
CA GLY A 38 15.58 3.37 -15.46
C GLY A 38 16.13 2.03 -15.96
N LEU A 39 15.70 0.96 -15.28
CA LEU A 39 16.04 -0.42 -15.59
C LEU A 39 14.81 -1.19 -16.07
N ALA A 40 15.01 -1.96 -17.12
CA ALA A 40 14.01 -2.92 -17.57
C ALA A 40 14.20 -4.26 -16.85
N TRP A 41 13.12 -4.88 -16.42
CA TRP A 41 13.09 -6.26 -15.97
C TRP A 41 12.05 -7.08 -16.74
N ASP A 42 12.32 -8.36 -16.90
CA ASP A 42 11.38 -9.32 -17.45
C ASP A 42 11.09 -10.40 -16.41
N ILE A 43 9.96 -10.23 -15.72
CA ILE A 43 9.55 -11.12 -14.63
C ILE A 43 9.25 -12.53 -15.18
N GLU A 44 8.64 -12.62 -16.37
CA GLU A 44 8.27 -13.91 -16.98
C GLU A 44 9.51 -14.70 -17.41
N ALA A 45 10.51 -14.01 -17.96
CA ALA A 45 11.79 -14.61 -18.34
C ALA A 45 12.80 -14.72 -17.17
N GLY A 46 12.45 -14.19 -15.97
CA GLY A 46 13.35 -14.18 -14.82
C GLY A 46 14.60 -13.33 -15.03
N LYS A 47 14.49 -12.20 -15.74
CA LYS A 47 15.64 -11.37 -16.12
C LYS A 47 15.58 -10.00 -15.45
N LEU A 48 16.58 -9.74 -14.60
CA LEU A 48 16.92 -8.42 -14.07
C LEU A 48 18.45 -8.37 -14.01
N ASP A 49 19.06 -7.41 -14.69
CA ASP A 49 20.51 -7.31 -14.78
C ASP A 49 21.10 -6.93 -13.41
N PRO A 50 21.89 -7.81 -12.76
CA PRO A 50 22.51 -7.49 -11.48
C PRO A 50 23.46 -6.28 -11.57
N ALA A 51 24.24 -6.14 -12.66
CA ALA A 51 25.18 -5.03 -12.82
C ALA A 51 24.47 -3.68 -12.81
N ALA A 52 23.20 -3.61 -13.23
CA ALA A 52 22.41 -2.40 -13.22
C ALA A 52 21.90 -2.02 -11.80
N LEU A 53 21.85 -2.99 -10.88
CA LEU A 53 21.49 -2.77 -9.47
C LEU A 53 22.71 -2.44 -8.58
N GLU A 54 23.92 -2.70 -9.04
CA GLU A 54 25.13 -2.41 -8.25
C GLU A 54 25.18 -0.93 -7.85
N GLY A 55 25.50 -0.69 -6.58
CA GLY A 55 25.60 0.65 -6.02
C GLY A 55 24.27 1.39 -5.85
N ILE A 56 23.13 0.70 -5.90
CA ILE A 56 21.84 1.24 -5.43
C ILE A 56 21.84 1.20 -3.89
N ASP A 57 21.60 2.35 -3.25
CA ASP A 57 21.63 2.49 -1.78
C ASP A 57 20.39 1.89 -1.11
N ALA A 58 19.21 2.05 -1.74
CA ALA A 58 17.94 1.59 -1.23
C ALA A 58 17.01 1.14 -2.36
N ILE A 59 16.14 0.16 -2.10
CA ILE A 59 15.11 -0.26 -3.07
C ILE A 59 13.74 -0.18 -2.40
N VAL A 60 12.76 0.43 -3.09
CA VAL A 60 11.35 0.40 -2.71
C VAL A 60 10.58 -0.42 -3.74
N HIS A 61 10.09 -1.58 -3.31
CA HIS A 61 9.44 -2.56 -4.19
C HIS A 61 7.93 -2.48 -4.09
N LEU A 62 7.29 -1.73 -5.01
CA LEU A 62 5.84 -1.47 -5.03
C LEU A 62 5.13 -2.09 -6.25
N ALA A 63 5.84 -2.83 -7.09
CA ALA A 63 5.27 -3.41 -8.29
C ALA A 63 4.22 -4.48 -7.95
N GLY A 64 3.09 -4.41 -8.63
CA GLY A 64 2.02 -5.38 -8.48
C GLY A 64 0.82 -5.10 -9.38
N GLU A 65 0.13 -6.14 -9.77
CA GLU A 65 -1.13 -6.05 -10.50
C GLU A 65 -2.20 -5.39 -9.63
N SER A 66 -2.98 -4.48 -10.22
CA SER A 66 -4.08 -3.81 -9.51
C SER A 66 -5.09 -4.84 -8.96
N ILE A 67 -5.46 -4.69 -7.70
CA ILE A 67 -6.49 -5.52 -7.05
C ILE A 67 -7.91 -5.11 -7.45
N GLN A 68 -8.08 -4.00 -8.17
CA GLN A 68 -9.39 -3.52 -8.60
C GLN A 68 -9.97 -4.39 -9.72
N GLY A 69 -11.32 -4.47 -9.74
CA GLY A 69 -12.07 -5.23 -10.72
C GLY A 69 -12.51 -6.60 -10.21
N ARG A 70 -13.29 -7.33 -11.03
CA ARG A 70 -13.86 -8.62 -10.63
C ARG A 70 -12.77 -9.67 -10.43
N TRP A 71 -12.74 -10.33 -9.28
CA TRP A 71 -11.78 -11.38 -8.95
C TRP A 71 -12.20 -12.73 -9.54
N THR A 72 -11.87 -12.92 -10.81
CA THR A 72 -11.90 -14.25 -11.44
C THR A 72 -10.65 -15.05 -11.02
N ALA A 73 -10.65 -16.36 -11.23
CA ALA A 73 -9.48 -17.19 -10.97
C ALA A 73 -8.21 -16.66 -11.66
N ALA A 74 -8.34 -16.25 -12.93
CA ALA A 74 -7.23 -15.67 -13.70
C ALA A 74 -6.76 -14.32 -13.10
N LYS A 75 -7.67 -13.45 -12.66
CA LYS A 75 -7.31 -12.18 -12.01
C LYS A 75 -6.60 -12.40 -10.68
N LYS A 76 -7.11 -13.32 -9.85
CA LYS A 76 -6.46 -13.69 -8.58
C LYS A 76 -5.05 -14.23 -8.81
N GLN A 77 -4.87 -15.09 -9.80
CA GLN A 77 -3.56 -15.60 -10.16
C GLN A 77 -2.59 -14.49 -10.60
N ARG A 78 -3.05 -13.52 -11.41
CA ARG A 78 -2.21 -12.37 -11.78
C ARG A 78 -1.85 -11.50 -10.58
N ILE A 79 -2.80 -11.24 -9.67
CA ILE A 79 -2.54 -10.48 -8.43
C ILE A 79 -1.46 -11.16 -7.58
N LEU A 80 -1.55 -12.46 -7.40
CA LEU A 80 -0.58 -13.23 -6.62
C LEU A 80 0.79 -13.26 -7.32
N ARG A 81 0.83 -13.75 -8.58
CA ARG A 81 2.09 -13.93 -9.31
C ARG A 81 2.83 -12.62 -9.53
N SER A 82 2.13 -11.54 -9.87
CA SER A 82 2.80 -10.25 -10.09
C SER A 82 3.59 -9.77 -8.88
N ARG A 83 3.21 -10.19 -7.67
CA ARG A 83 3.91 -9.86 -6.43
C ARG A 83 5.00 -10.89 -6.12
N VAL A 84 4.62 -12.15 -6.03
CA VAL A 84 5.54 -13.23 -5.65
C VAL A 84 6.69 -13.38 -6.67
N ASP A 85 6.38 -13.44 -7.96
CA ASP A 85 7.39 -13.67 -8.99
C ASP A 85 8.35 -12.48 -9.11
N SER A 86 7.83 -11.23 -9.04
CA SER A 86 8.67 -10.04 -9.08
C SER A 86 9.56 -9.91 -7.82
N THR A 87 9.04 -10.28 -6.66
CA THR A 87 9.80 -10.24 -5.41
C THR A 87 10.88 -11.31 -5.37
N ASN A 88 10.58 -12.52 -5.82
CA ASN A 88 11.57 -13.60 -5.94
C ASN A 88 12.69 -13.22 -6.92
N LEU A 89 12.35 -12.61 -8.07
CA LEU A 89 13.35 -12.12 -9.01
C LEU A 89 14.26 -11.06 -8.38
N LEU A 90 13.66 -10.09 -7.68
CA LEU A 90 14.42 -9.05 -6.98
C LEU A 90 15.32 -9.66 -5.89
N ALA A 91 14.79 -10.56 -5.07
CA ALA A 91 15.55 -11.22 -4.00
C ALA A 91 16.73 -12.02 -4.55
N SER A 92 16.51 -12.83 -5.59
CA SER A 92 17.58 -13.61 -6.22
C SER A 92 18.66 -12.74 -6.89
N THR A 93 18.25 -11.59 -7.46
CA THR A 93 19.20 -10.65 -8.05
C THR A 93 20.02 -9.96 -6.95
N ILE A 94 19.40 -9.50 -5.86
CA ILE A 94 20.10 -8.90 -4.72
C ILE A 94 21.13 -9.87 -4.13
N ALA A 95 20.78 -11.16 -4.04
CA ALA A 95 21.67 -12.20 -3.53
C ALA A 95 22.95 -12.38 -4.37
N SER A 96 22.97 -11.93 -5.62
CA SER A 96 24.11 -12.03 -6.53
C SER A 96 24.97 -10.77 -6.61
N LEU A 97 24.58 -9.69 -5.89
CA LEU A 97 25.31 -8.42 -5.92
C LEU A 97 26.56 -8.46 -5.03
N ASP A 98 27.62 -7.82 -5.51
CA ASP A 98 28.83 -7.56 -4.71
C ASP A 98 28.59 -6.43 -3.69
N GLN A 99 27.76 -5.45 -4.07
CA GLN A 99 27.37 -4.31 -3.25
C GLN A 99 25.84 -4.20 -3.17
N PRO A 100 25.18 -5.03 -2.35
CA PRO A 100 23.74 -5.01 -2.20
C PRO A 100 23.26 -3.69 -1.56
N PRO A 101 21.98 -3.30 -1.76
CA PRO A 101 21.42 -2.13 -1.11
C PRO A 101 21.47 -2.30 0.41
N ARG A 102 21.59 -1.19 1.15
CA ARG A 102 21.53 -1.22 2.62
C ARG A 102 20.15 -1.54 3.16
N VAL A 103 19.08 -1.20 2.40
CA VAL A 103 17.69 -1.39 2.78
C VAL A 103 16.82 -1.71 1.58
N VAL A 104 15.87 -2.62 1.80
CA VAL A 104 14.74 -2.87 0.90
C VAL A 104 13.44 -2.65 1.66
N VAL A 105 12.60 -1.76 1.15
CA VAL A 105 11.21 -1.61 1.60
C VAL A 105 10.32 -2.34 0.61
N SER A 106 9.88 -3.54 0.97
CA SER A 106 8.97 -4.35 0.17
C SER A 106 7.53 -3.97 0.48
N GLY A 107 6.73 -3.72 -0.55
CA GLY A 107 5.30 -3.54 -0.38
C GLY A 107 4.65 -4.78 0.26
N SER A 108 3.64 -4.52 1.05
CA SER A 108 2.66 -5.44 1.61
C SER A 108 1.34 -4.68 1.71
N ALA A 109 0.36 -5.16 2.45
CA ALA A 109 -0.89 -4.45 2.62
C ALA A 109 -1.61 -4.86 3.92
N MET A 110 -2.50 -4.00 4.42
CA MET A 110 -3.40 -4.31 5.54
C MET A 110 -4.24 -5.58 5.31
N GLY A 111 -4.37 -6.01 4.05
CA GLY A 111 -5.00 -7.28 3.67
C GLY A 111 -4.39 -8.50 4.36
N TYR A 112 -3.15 -8.42 4.85
CA TYR A 112 -2.48 -9.43 5.67
C TYR A 112 -3.35 -9.90 6.84
N TYR A 113 -4.07 -8.99 7.47
CA TYR A 113 -4.85 -9.28 8.67
C TYR A 113 -6.24 -9.84 8.40
N GLY A 114 -6.79 -9.67 7.17
CA GLY A 114 -8.17 -10.07 6.87
C GLY A 114 -9.21 -9.31 7.69
N ASP A 115 -10.40 -9.92 7.86
CA ASP A 115 -11.48 -9.36 8.70
C ASP A 115 -11.26 -9.71 10.17
N ARG A 116 -10.99 -8.73 11.01
CA ARG A 116 -10.68 -8.92 12.45
C ARG A 116 -11.66 -8.15 13.36
N GLY A 117 -12.79 -7.68 12.83
CA GLY A 117 -13.80 -6.98 13.61
C GLY A 117 -13.25 -5.75 14.32
N ASP A 118 -13.30 -5.72 15.65
CA ASP A 118 -12.89 -4.57 16.48
C ASP A 118 -11.47 -4.68 17.05
N GLU A 119 -10.78 -5.77 16.75
CA GLU A 119 -9.43 -6.03 17.24
C GLU A 119 -8.45 -4.96 16.77
N VAL A 120 -7.61 -4.47 17.68
CA VAL A 120 -6.50 -3.57 17.33
C VAL A 120 -5.33 -4.41 16.85
N LEU A 121 -4.86 -4.11 15.64
CA LEU A 121 -3.88 -4.90 14.91
C LEU A 121 -2.55 -4.17 14.85
N THR A 122 -1.61 -4.62 15.65
CA THR A 122 -0.22 -4.21 15.56
C THR A 122 0.53 -5.13 14.60
N GLU A 123 1.77 -4.81 14.32
CA GLU A 123 2.63 -5.58 13.42
C GLU A 123 2.86 -7.03 13.91
N SER A 124 2.77 -7.27 15.21
CA SER A 124 2.89 -8.60 15.83
C SER A 124 1.62 -9.46 15.70
N ALA A 125 0.50 -8.90 15.25
CA ALA A 125 -0.73 -9.65 15.06
C ALA A 125 -0.57 -10.68 13.93
N ALA A 126 -1.09 -11.89 14.18
CA ALA A 126 -1.02 -12.97 13.21
C ALA A 126 -1.79 -12.66 11.92
N ALA A 127 -1.38 -13.30 10.82
CA ALA A 127 -2.09 -13.23 9.56
C ALA A 127 -3.54 -13.72 9.72
N GLY A 128 -4.44 -13.03 9.02
CA GLY A 128 -5.83 -13.44 8.93
C GLY A 128 -6.07 -14.49 7.86
N THR A 129 -7.31 -14.54 7.39
CA THR A 129 -7.75 -15.48 6.36
C THR A 129 -8.36 -14.79 5.16
N GLY A 130 -8.39 -15.48 4.01
CA GLY A 130 -8.96 -15.00 2.77
C GLY A 130 -7.91 -14.62 1.75
N PHE A 131 -8.38 -14.37 0.53
CA PHE A 131 -7.50 -14.21 -0.64
C PHE A 131 -6.42 -13.13 -0.46
N LEU A 132 -6.77 -11.97 0.10
CA LEU A 132 -5.76 -10.91 0.30
C LEU A 132 -4.75 -11.28 1.39
N ALA A 133 -5.17 -11.96 2.45
CA ALA A 133 -4.26 -12.44 3.49
C ALA A 133 -3.28 -13.49 2.93
N ASP A 134 -3.77 -14.40 2.08
CA ASP A 134 -2.91 -15.38 1.41
C ASP A 134 -1.91 -14.70 0.45
N VAL A 135 -2.37 -13.70 -0.31
CA VAL A 135 -1.50 -12.93 -1.23
C VAL A 135 -0.42 -12.17 -0.48
N THR A 136 -0.78 -11.45 0.59
CA THR A 136 0.19 -10.64 1.34
C THR A 136 1.17 -11.49 2.12
N ARG A 137 0.73 -12.61 2.70
CA ARG A 137 1.62 -13.58 3.34
C ARG A 137 2.64 -14.14 2.33
N ALA A 138 2.17 -14.62 1.17
CA ALA A 138 3.07 -15.14 0.13
C ALA A 138 4.03 -14.05 -0.41
N TRP A 139 3.58 -12.80 -0.42
CA TRP A 139 4.42 -11.67 -0.82
C TRP A 139 5.52 -11.38 0.21
N GLU A 140 5.19 -11.33 1.50
CA GLU A 140 6.17 -11.17 2.58
C GLU A 140 7.14 -12.36 2.66
N GLU A 141 6.64 -13.60 2.49
CA GLU A 141 7.47 -14.81 2.42
C GLU A 141 8.47 -14.77 1.25
N ALA A 142 8.07 -14.26 0.08
CA ALA A 142 8.96 -14.09 -1.07
C ALA A 142 10.05 -13.03 -0.84
N ALA A 143 9.78 -12.02 0.01
CA ALA A 143 10.76 -10.98 0.35
C ALA A 143 11.75 -11.43 1.44
N ALA A 144 11.36 -12.36 2.30
CA ALA A 144 12.16 -12.75 3.47
C ALA A 144 13.63 -13.11 3.17
N PRO A 145 13.98 -13.81 2.07
CA PRO A 145 15.38 -14.12 1.75
C PRO A 145 16.27 -12.90 1.53
N ILE A 146 15.72 -11.71 1.27
CA ILE A 146 16.50 -10.48 1.13
C ILE A 146 17.31 -10.17 2.39
N ALA A 147 16.73 -10.43 3.55
CA ALA A 147 17.37 -10.18 4.84
C ALA A 147 18.64 -11.04 5.09
N ASP A 148 18.76 -12.20 4.43
CA ASP A 148 19.92 -13.09 4.58
C ASP A 148 21.23 -12.50 4.00
N HIS A 149 21.11 -11.41 3.21
CA HIS A 149 22.23 -10.78 2.50
C HIS A 149 22.73 -9.49 3.16
N ARG A 150 22.54 -9.32 4.46
CA ARG A 150 22.89 -8.10 5.23
C ARG A 150 22.13 -6.86 4.75
N VAL A 151 20.97 -7.07 4.17
CA VAL A 151 20.05 -6.03 3.72
C VAL A 151 18.97 -5.87 4.76
N ARG A 152 18.79 -4.67 5.27
CA ARG A 152 17.66 -4.36 6.15
C ARG A 152 16.37 -4.44 5.34
N LEU A 153 15.45 -5.31 5.76
CA LEU A 153 14.17 -5.54 5.08
C LEU A 153 13.02 -4.96 5.93
N CYS A 154 12.23 -4.08 5.32
CA CYS A 154 10.93 -3.67 5.85
C CYS A 154 9.82 -4.22 4.95
N THR A 155 8.73 -4.73 5.52
CA THR A 155 7.51 -5.08 4.78
C THR A 155 6.40 -4.07 5.10
N ALA A 156 6.10 -3.19 4.14
CA ALA A 156 5.20 -2.06 4.29
C ALA A 156 3.73 -2.50 4.15
N ARG A 157 3.04 -2.76 5.26
CA ARG A 157 1.62 -3.13 5.31
C ARG A 157 0.74 -1.89 5.16
N THR A 158 0.67 -1.38 3.94
CA THR A 158 -0.04 -0.16 3.58
C THR A 158 -1.55 -0.30 3.76
N SER A 159 -2.16 0.72 4.36
CA SER A 159 -3.60 0.85 4.56
C SER A 159 -4.31 1.48 3.33
N ILE A 160 -5.50 2.07 3.52
CA ILE A 160 -6.20 2.78 2.45
C ILE A 160 -5.51 4.13 2.21
N VAL A 161 -4.80 4.26 1.10
CA VAL A 161 -4.14 5.51 0.72
C VAL A 161 -5.17 6.49 0.14
N LEU A 162 -5.27 7.67 0.76
CA LEU A 162 -6.12 8.77 0.34
C LEU A 162 -5.32 9.74 -0.52
N ALA A 163 -5.74 9.92 -1.76
CA ALA A 163 -5.14 10.85 -2.71
C ALA A 163 -6.23 11.54 -3.53
N THR A 164 -5.94 12.73 -4.02
CA THR A 164 -6.83 13.52 -4.91
C THR A 164 -7.01 12.85 -6.25
N GLU A 165 -5.95 12.21 -6.75
CA GLU A 165 -5.91 11.44 -7.98
C GLU A 165 -5.51 9.99 -7.70
N GLY A 166 -6.17 9.05 -8.35
CA GLY A 166 -5.90 7.62 -8.13
C GLY A 166 -6.48 7.05 -6.82
N GLY A 167 -6.21 5.79 -6.55
CA GLY A 167 -6.67 5.11 -5.34
C GLY A 167 -8.19 4.99 -5.21
N ALA A 168 -8.69 5.04 -3.98
CA ALA A 168 -10.11 4.85 -3.66
C ALA A 168 -10.89 6.17 -3.56
N LEU A 169 -10.26 7.25 -3.10
CA LEU A 169 -10.92 8.52 -2.77
C LEU A 169 -11.65 9.17 -3.96
N PRO A 170 -11.11 9.24 -5.20
CA PRO A 170 -11.82 9.85 -6.33
C PRO A 170 -13.18 9.21 -6.61
N ARG A 171 -13.28 7.88 -6.51
CA ARG A 171 -14.54 7.16 -6.69
C ARG A 171 -15.53 7.46 -5.56
N MET A 172 -15.06 7.46 -4.33
CA MET A 172 -15.88 7.80 -3.15
C MET A 172 -16.37 9.24 -3.26
N ARG A 173 -15.50 10.17 -3.66
CA ARG A 173 -15.85 11.58 -3.91
C ARG A 173 -16.96 11.71 -4.95
N THR A 174 -16.84 11.04 -6.09
CA THR A 174 -17.85 11.07 -7.16
C THR A 174 -19.20 10.58 -6.67
N ILE A 175 -19.25 9.42 -5.99
CA ILE A 175 -20.49 8.84 -5.45
C ILE A 175 -21.11 9.77 -4.39
N THR A 176 -20.29 10.35 -3.52
CA THR A 176 -20.79 11.27 -2.48
C THR A 176 -21.27 12.59 -3.06
N ARG A 177 -20.61 13.16 -4.07
CA ARG A 177 -21.03 14.41 -4.74
C ARG A 177 -22.40 14.31 -5.39
N VAL A 178 -22.78 13.15 -5.91
CA VAL A 178 -24.12 12.91 -6.49
C VAL A 178 -25.16 12.49 -5.43
N GLY A 179 -24.82 12.59 -4.14
CA GLY A 179 -25.76 12.32 -3.04
C GLY A 179 -25.96 10.85 -2.70
N LEU A 180 -25.16 9.95 -3.27
CA LEU A 180 -25.22 8.49 -3.03
C LEU A 180 -24.22 8.01 -1.97
N GLY A 181 -23.60 8.92 -1.23
CA GLY A 181 -22.70 8.59 -0.13
C GLY A 181 -23.45 8.04 1.10
N GLY A 182 -22.81 7.13 1.84
CA GLY A 182 -23.35 6.60 3.08
C GLY A 182 -22.67 5.35 3.59
N ALA A 183 -23.31 4.69 4.54
CA ALA A 183 -22.79 3.49 5.15
C ALA A 183 -22.75 2.31 4.17
N LEU A 184 -21.62 1.60 4.14
CA LEU A 184 -21.45 0.37 3.39
C LEU A 184 -21.68 -0.84 4.31
N GLY A 185 -22.64 -1.69 3.97
CA GLY A 185 -23.04 -2.78 4.86
C GLY A 185 -23.59 -2.25 6.18
N SER A 186 -23.01 -2.67 7.29
CA SER A 186 -23.35 -2.17 8.64
C SER A 186 -22.71 -0.81 8.93
N GLY A 187 -21.68 -0.42 8.17
CA GLY A 187 -20.85 0.76 8.45
C GLY A 187 -20.05 0.68 9.76
N ARG A 188 -20.04 -0.51 10.43
CA ARG A 188 -19.38 -0.72 11.73
C ARG A 188 -17.94 -1.19 11.58
N GLN A 189 -17.57 -1.70 10.41
CA GLN A 189 -16.20 -2.12 10.11
C GLN A 189 -15.23 -0.94 10.22
N PHE A 190 -14.05 -1.20 10.77
CA PHE A 190 -12.97 -0.23 10.81
C PHE A 190 -12.27 -0.14 9.46
N TRP A 191 -11.96 1.08 9.08
CA TRP A 191 -11.11 1.41 7.95
C TRP A 191 -9.87 2.13 8.48
N SER A 192 -8.72 1.51 8.28
CA SER A 192 -7.42 2.15 8.46
C SER A 192 -7.06 2.88 7.18
N TRP A 193 -6.51 4.06 7.30
CA TRP A 193 -6.23 4.95 6.21
C TRP A 193 -4.94 5.74 6.45
N ILE A 194 -4.40 6.32 5.40
CA ILE A 194 -3.26 7.24 5.42
C ILE A 194 -3.41 8.20 4.23
N THR A 195 -2.88 9.43 4.32
CA THR A 195 -2.74 10.31 3.15
C THR A 195 -1.59 9.83 2.26
N LEU A 196 -1.58 10.20 0.98
CA LEU A 196 -0.48 9.87 0.09
C LEU A 196 0.84 10.52 0.58
N ASP A 197 0.78 11.73 1.11
CA ASP A 197 1.94 12.46 1.61
C ASP A 197 2.54 11.76 2.84
N ASP A 198 1.72 11.36 3.80
CA ASP A 198 2.17 10.57 4.97
C ASP A 198 2.67 9.16 4.57
N GLU A 199 2.09 8.53 3.53
CA GLU A 199 2.58 7.26 2.99
C GLU A 199 3.99 7.42 2.41
N VAL A 200 4.22 8.47 1.61
CA VAL A 200 5.54 8.80 1.05
C VAL A 200 6.53 9.11 2.15
N ALA A 201 6.14 9.94 3.13
CA ALA A 201 6.97 10.26 4.28
C ALA A 201 7.34 9.02 5.10
N ALA A 202 6.38 8.10 5.32
CA ALA A 202 6.64 6.84 6.02
C ALA A 202 7.61 5.93 5.25
N LEU A 203 7.46 5.79 3.92
CA LEU A 203 8.39 5.03 3.11
C LEU A 203 9.81 5.63 3.14
N ARG A 204 9.95 6.96 3.08
CA ARG A 204 11.23 7.64 3.26
C ARG A 204 11.81 7.40 4.65
N PHE A 205 10.99 7.52 5.68
CA PHE A 205 11.40 7.24 7.05
C PHE A 205 11.98 5.83 7.19
N LEU A 206 11.38 4.82 6.55
CA LEU A 206 11.90 3.45 6.53
C LEU A 206 13.23 3.33 5.77
N ILE A 207 13.48 4.16 4.75
CA ILE A 207 14.76 4.20 4.05
C ILE A 207 15.86 4.74 4.97
N ASP A 208 15.56 5.81 5.71
CA ASP A 208 16.55 6.62 6.42
C ASP A 208 16.84 6.17 7.85
N ASN A 209 15.92 5.41 8.48
CA ASN A 209 16.02 4.98 9.87
C ASN A 209 16.18 3.47 9.99
N GLU A 210 16.74 3.02 11.14
CA GLU A 210 17.05 1.61 11.42
C GLU A 210 15.79 0.81 11.84
N VAL A 211 14.73 0.86 11.01
CA VAL A 211 13.51 0.07 11.18
C VAL A 211 13.60 -1.17 10.32
N GLU A 212 13.20 -2.32 10.85
CA GLU A 212 13.17 -3.59 10.13
C GLU A 212 11.91 -4.41 10.43
N GLY A 213 11.63 -5.40 9.58
CA GLY A 213 10.48 -6.29 9.72
C GLY A 213 9.17 -5.68 9.20
N PRO A 214 8.01 -6.21 9.64
CA PRO A 214 6.71 -5.70 9.22
C PRO A 214 6.41 -4.34 9.84
N VAL A 215 5.82 -3.44 9.04
CA VAL A 215 5.46 -2.09 9.45
C VAL A 215 4.05 -1.76 8.95
N ASN A 216 3.14 -1.42 9.86
CA ASN A 216 1.82 -0.90 9.50
C ASN A 216 1.94 0.55 9.03
N ILE A 217 1.66 0.80 7.76
CA ILE A 217 1.62 2.16 7.22
C ILE A 217 0.16 2.64 7.20
N ALA A 218 -0.22 3.26 8.31
CA ALA A 218 -1.56 3.77 8.58
C ALA A 218 -1.47 4.88 9.62
N THR A 219 -2.44 5.79 9.63
CA THR A 219 -2.57 6.69 10.80
C THR A 219 -3.02 5.91 12.03
N SER A 220 -2.75 6.42 13.22
CA SER A 220 -3.23 5.83 14.49
C SER A 220 -4.76 5.96 14.68
N ASN A 221 -5.44 6.66 13.78
CA ASN A 221 -6.86 7.01 13.87
C ASN A 221 -7.72 6.23 12.87
N ALA A 222 -7.71 4.89 12.96
CA ALA A 222 -8.67 4.07 12.23
C ALA A 222 -10.12 4.44 12.63
N VAL A 223 -11.00 4.63 11.66
CA VAL A 223 -12.38 5.06 11.87
C VAL A 223 -13.38 4.00 11.42
N ARG A 224 -14.60 4.03 11.98
CA ARG A 224 -15.70 3.24 11.44
C ARG A 224 -16.06 3.73 10.03
N GLN A 225 -16.38 2.82 9.12
CA GLN A 225 -16.70 3.20 7.74
C GLN A 225 -17.84 4.23 7.65
N ARG A 226 -18.88 4.12 8.48
CA ARG A 226 -19.96 5.11 8.55
C ARG A 226 -19.46 6.50 8.95
N GLU A 227 -18.46 6.59 9.83
CA GLU A 227 -17.85 7.84 10.23
C GLU A 227 -16.99 8.42 9.10
N PHE A 228 -16.23 7.55 8.41
CA PHE A 228 -15.52 7.93 7.20
C PHE A 228 -16.46 8.55 6.16
N ALA A 229 -17.57 7.87 5.85
CA ALA A 229 -18.56 8.37 4.90
C ALA A 229 -19.20 9.70 5.34
N LYS A 230 -19.51 9.85 6.64
CA LYS A 230 -20.06 11.08 7.21
C LYS A 230 -19.08 12.26 7.08
N ARG A 231 -17.81 12.06 7.44
CA ARG A 231 -16.77 13.09 7.33
C ARG A 231 -16.49 13.47 5.88
N LEU A 232 -16.44 12.50 4.96
CA LEU A 232 -16.33 12.76 3.53
C LEU A 232 -17.54 13.57 2.99
N GLY A 233 -18.75 13.21 3.42
CA GLY A 233 -19.97 13.96 3.08
C GLY A 233 -19.91 15.40 3.59
N ALA A 234 -19.50 15.61 4.84
CA ALA A 234 -19.36 16.93 5.43
C ALA A 234 -18.34 17.79 4.67
N ALA A 235 -17.17 17.24 4.33
CA ALA A 235 -16.14 17.95 3.56
C ALA A 235 -16.61 18.32 2.13
N LEU A 236 -17.52 17.55 1.54
CA LEU A 236 -18.09 17.83 0.22
C LEU A 236 -19.40 18.65 0.25
N GLY A 237 -19.87 19.06 1.44
CA GLY A 237 -21.16 19.73 1.60
C GLY A 237 -22.36 18.86 1.16
N ARG A 238 -22.27 17.54 1.33
CA ARG A 238 -23.28 16.56 0.92
C ARG A 238 -23.67 15.63 2.07
N PRO A 239 -24.97 15.30 2.23
CA PRO A 239 -25.35 14.31 3.22
C PRO A 239 -24.87 12.91 2.79
N ALA A 240 -24.30 12.17 3.76
CA ALA A 240 -23.89 10.79 3.55
C ALA A 240 -24.87 9.81 4.21
N ILE A 241 -26.10 9.79 3.71
CA ILE A 241 -27.25 9.11 4.34
C ILE A 241 -27.80 7.92 3.54
N VAL A 242 -27.29 7.66 2.33
CA VAL A 242 -27.77 6.57 1.48
C VAL A 242 -26.95 5.31 1.74
N PRO A 243 -27.49 4.31 2.50
CA PRO A 243 -26.71 3.11 2.79
C PRO A 243 -26.67 2.18 1.57
N ALA A 244 -25.53 1.54 1.36
CA ALA A 244 -25.42 0.42 0.43
C ALA A 244 -25.44 -0.91 1.20
N PRO A 245 -26.51 -1.71 1.11
CA PRO A 245 -26.61 -2.98 1.84
C PRO A 245 -25.45 -3.94 1.49
N GLY A 246 -24.89 -4.60 2.51
CA GLY A 246 -23.75 -5.50 2.29
C GLY A 246 -24.07 -6.67 1.33
N VAL A 247 -25.32 -7.10 1.26
CA VAL A 247 -25.77 -8.09 0.26
C VAL A 247 -25.63 -7.52 -1.15
N ALA A 248 -26.08 -6.30 -1.39
CA ALA A 248 -25.95 -5.64 -2.70
C ALA A 248 -24.47 -5.49 -3.11
N ILE A 249 -23.59 -5.09 -2.18
CA ILE A 249 -22.15 -4.99 -2.41
C ILE A 249 -21.56 -6.36 -2.80
N ARG A 250 -21.89 -7.42 -2.06
CA ARG A 250 -21.43 -8.78 -2.35
C ARG A 250 -21.94 -9.30 -3.68
N THR A 251 -23.19 -9.02 -4.02
CA THR A 251 -23.78 -9.45 -5.31
C THR A 251 -23.17 -8.71 -6.50
N ALA A 252 -22.98 -7.39 -6.39
CA ALA A 252 -22.47 -6.57 -7.47
C ALA A 252 -20.95 -6.72 -7.68
N LEU A 253 -20.17 -6.75 -6.58
CA LEU A 253 -18.72 -6.71 -6.59
C LEU A 253 -18.06 -8.04 -6.19
N GLY A 254 -18.85 -9.02 -5.75
CA GLY A 254 -18.37 -10.34 -5.36
C GLY A 254 -17.42 -10.29 -4.16
N GLU A 255 -16.42 -11.17 -4.19
CA GLU A 255 -15.40 -11.29 -3.15
C GLU A 255 -14.58 -10.00 -2.97
N MET A 256 -14.24 -9.31 -4.07
CA MET A 256 -13.53 -8.04 -4.01
C MET A 256 -14.31 -7.00 -3.19
N GLY A 257 -15.61 -6.86 -3.43
CA GLY A 257 -16.45 -5.90 -2.70
C GLY A 257 -16.54 -6.24 -1.21
N ARG A 258 -16.59 -7.52 -0.85
CA ARG A 258 -16.52 -7.97 0.54
C ARG A 258 -15.18 -7.55 1.15
N ALA A 259 -14.06 -7.99 0.57
CA ALA A 259 -12.73 -7.82 1.13
C ALA A 259 -12.28 -6.35 1.24
N LEU A 260 -12.63 -5.51 0.25
CA LEU A 260 -12.19 -4.12 0.23
C LEU A 260 -13.15 -3.13 0.93
N LEU A 261 -14.43 -3.49 1.08
CA LEU A 261 -15.43 -2.53 1.57
C LEU A 261 -16.10 -2.97 2.89
N LEU A 262 -16.18 -4.27 3.16
CA LEU A 262 -16.94 -4.79 4.29
C LEU A 262 -16.09 -5.42 5.39
N ASP A 263 -14.86 -5.87 5.06
CA ASP A 263 -13.93 -6.42 6.04
C ASP A 263 -13.43 -5.28 6.96
N SER A 264 -13.16 -5.62 8.22
CA SER A 264 -12.78 -4.69 9.27
C SER A 264 -11.31 -4.88 9.63
N THR A 265 -10.52 -3.81 9.49
CA THR A 265 -9.09 -3.82 9.79
C THR A 265 -8.74 -2.54 10.57
N ARG A 266 -8.46 -2.69 11.87
CA ARG A 266 -8.14 -1.59 12.77
C ARG A 266 -6.65 -1.62 13.09
N LEU A 267 -5.83 -1.01 12.22
CA LEU A 267 -4.38 -0.97 12.39
C LEU A 267 -3.97 0.03 13.48
N GLU A 268 -2.92 -0.36 14.19
CA GLU A 268 -2.10 0.52 15.03
C GLU A 268 -0.67 0.49 14.45
N PRO A 269 -0.11 1.63 14.01
CA PRO A 269 1.23 1.70 13.44
C PRO A 269 2.29 1.77 14.54
N ARG A 270 2.37 0.71 15.35
CA ARG A 270 3.18 0.71 16.56
C ARG A 270 4.66 0.92 16.27
N VAL A 271 5.18 0.23 15.27
CA VAL A 271 6.60 0.33 14.87
C VAL A 271 6.96 1.75 14.45
N LEU A 272 6.13 2.41 13.64
CA LEU A 272 6.37 3.81 13.24
C LEU A 272 6.34 4.76 14.44
N LEU A 273 5.37 4.61 15.33
CA LEU A 273 5.23 5.47 16.53
C LEU A 273 6.40 5.28 17.50
N GLU A 274 6.81 4.04 17.76
CA GLU A 274 7.96 3.73 18.64
C GLU A 274 9.28 4.20 18.04
N ALA A 275 9.41 4.21 16.70
CA ALA A 275 10.56 4.76 15.99
C ALA A 275 10.56 6.29 15.92
N GLY A 276 9.50 6.96 16.38
CA GLY A 276 9.41 8.44 16.43
C GLY A 276 8.86 9.08 15.14
N PHE A 277 8.20 8.31 14.26
CA PHE A 277 7.54 8.87 13.08
C PHE A 277 6.34 9.76 13.49
N ALA A 278 6.26 10.95 12.91
CA ALA A 278 5.17 11.90 13.12
C ALA A 278 4.32 12.04 11.85
N PHE A 279 3.03 11.77 11.96
CA PHE A 279 2.08 11.97 10.87
C PHE A 279 1.74 13.46 10.72
N GLU A 280 1.73 13.98 9.49
CA GLU A 280 1.28 15.34 9.19
C GLU A 280 -0.25 15.47 9.23
N SER A 281 -0.94 14.43 8.80
CA SER A 281 -2.40 14.39 8.67
C SER A 281 -3.04 13.26 9.50
N PRO A 282 -2.93 13.28 10.85
CA PRO A 282 -3.47 12.19 11.68
C PRO A 282 -5.00 12.23 11.82
N ASP A 283 -5.66 13.39 11.59
CA ASP A 283 -7.12 13.55 11.65
C ASP A 283 -7.77 13.48 10.28
N LEU A 284 -8.76 12.61 10.13
CA LEU A 284 -9.45 12.38 8.86
C LEU A 284 -10.20 13.62 8.34
N GLY A 285 -10.74 14.46 9.22
CA GLY A 285 -11.44 15.68 8.82
C GLY A 285 -10.47 16.71 8.25
N ALA A 286 -9.32 16.89 8.89
CA ALA A 286 -8.25 17.76 8.42
C ALA A 286 -7.67 17.24 7.08
N ALA A 287 -7.44 15.92 6.97
CA ALA A 287 -6.99 15.29 5.74
C ALA A 287 -7.96 15.53 4.57
N PHE A 288 -9.27 15.42 4.80
CA PHE A 288 -10.26 15.74 3.75
C PHE A 288 -10.28 17.23 3.40
N GLY A 289 -10.08 18.14 4.34
CA GLY A 289 -9.91 19.57 4.06
C GLY A 289 -8.78 19.78 3.06
N LEU A 290 -7.59 19.26 3.35
CA LEU A 290 -6.43 19.39 2.47
C LEU A 290 -6.63 18.73 1.09
N LEU A 291 -7.24 17.54 1.04
CA LEU A 291 -7.39 16.76 -0.19
C LEU A 291 -8.57 17.19 -1.08
N LEU A 292 -9.55 17.94 -0.58
CA LEU A 292 -10.79 18.23 -1.29
C LEU A 292 -11.04 19.71 -1.55
N ASP A 293 -10.29 20.61 -0.89
CA ASP A 293 -10.36 22.07 -1.05
C ASP A 293 -9.59 22.57 -2.28
N THR A 294 -9.06 21.65 -3.12
CA THR A 294 -8.31 21.94 -4.37
C THR A 294 -9.15 21.74 -5.64
#